data_6fa7c575f40cb800e9afb879ab854b97
#
_entry.id   6fa7c575f40cb800e9afb879ab854b97
#
_cell.length_a   1.000
_cell.length_b   1.000
_cell.length_c   1.000
_cell.angle_alpha   90.00
_cell.angle_beta   90.00
_cell.angle_gamma   90.00
#
_symmetry.space_group_name_H-M   'P 1'
#
loop_
_entity.id
_entity.type
_entity.pdbx_description
1 polymer ?
#
loop_
_entity_poly.entity_id
_entity_poly.type
_entity_poly.pdbx_seq_one_letter_code
_entity_poly.pdbx_strand_id
1 'polypeptide(L)'
;GENRSAAPQSISRDVLDITAEDLKEFDVVVDAFGAWTERELPLHSSSLKVLCDALSGTDIRLLVVGGAGSLYVNTEHTACVADGPDFPDMFKPLAAAMAKALSELRQRNDVKWTYISPAGDFQAEGERSGEYILGGEELTLNEKGESIISYADYAIAMVDEVVKGGHIRER
;
A
#
# COMPACT_ATOMS: atom_id res chain seq x y z
N GLY A 1 -17.72 6.01 5.89
CA GLY A 1 -17.18 7.35 5.68
C GLY A 1 -17.94 8.08 4.58
N GLU A 2 -17.81 9.39 4.51
CA GLU A 2 -18.42 10.20 3.45
C GLU A 2 -17.61 10.08 2.15
N ASN A 3 -18.27 9.78 1.03
CA ASN A 3 -17.59 9.76 -0.26
C ASN A 3 -17.31 11.19 -0.72
N ARG A 4 -16.03 11.57 -0.83
CA ARG A 4 -15.55 12.87 -1.34
C ARG A 4 -14.95 12.78 -2.74
N SER A 5 -14.98 11.59 -3.35
CA SER A 5 -14.44 11.40 -4.70
C SER A 5 -15.44 11.84 -5.77
N ALA A 6 -14.93 12.12 -6.96
CA ALA A 6 -15.75 12.33 -8.17
C ALA A 6 -16.13 10.99 -8.84
N ALA A 7 -16.02 9.87 -8.13
CA ALA A 7 -16.34 8.56 -8.66
C ALA A 7 -17.81 8.49 -9.10
N PRO A 8 -18.10 7.89 -10.27
CA PRO A 8 -19.46 7.80 -10.81
C PRO A 8 -20.38 6.91 -9.97
N GLN A 9 -19.81 6.01 -9.18
CA GLN A 9 -20.53 5.08 -8.32
C GLN A 9 -19.84 4.98 -6.96
N SER A 10 -20.62 4.74 -5.92
CA SER A 10 -20.11 4.44 -4.58
C SER A 10 -20.96 3.36 -3.91
N ILE A 11 -20.29 2.47 -3.18
CA ILE A 11 -20.91 1.44 -2.35
C ILE A 11 -20.52 1.74 -0.91
N SER A 12 -21.53 1.90 -0.03
CA SER A 12 -21.29 2.02 1.41
C SER A 12 -21.30 0.62 2.02
N ARG A 13 -20.11 0.06 2.27
CA ARG A 13 -19.93 -1.29 2.82
C ARG A 13 -18.69 -1.32 3.70
N ASP A 14 -18.69 -2.15 4.74
CA ASP A 14 -17.48 -2.47 5.48
C ASP A 14 -16.54 -3.29 4.59
N VAL A 15 -15.24 -3.02 4.65
CA VAL A 15 -14.25 -3.76 3.86
C VAL A 15 -14.25 -5.25 4.20
N LEU A 16 -14.60 -5.62 5.43
CA LEU A 16 -14.69 -7.02 5.85
C LEU A 16 -15.90 -7.75 5.27
N ASP A 17 -16.87 -7.03 4.72
CA ASP A 17 -18.08 -7.57 4.07
C ASP A 17 -17.99 -7.57 2.55
N ILE A 18 -16.85 -7.18 1.98
CA ILE A 18 -16.61 -7.19 0.52
C ILE A 18 -16.58 -8.63 0.02
N THR A 19 -17.23 -8.87 -1.10
CA THR A 19 -17.32 -10.18 -1.75
C THR A 19 -16.79 -10.14 -3.18
N ALA A 20 -16.53 -11.31 -3.76
CA ALA A 20 -16.14 -11.44 -5.17
C ALA A 20 -17.20 -10.83 -6.13
N GLU A 21 -18.50 -10.92 -5.77
CA GLU A 21 -19.58 -10.34 -6.57
C GLU A 21 -19.50 -8.81 -6.65
N ASP A 22 -19.02 -8.16 -5.58
CA ASP A 22 -18.84 -6.71 -5.54
C ASP A 22 -17.70 -6.24 -6.44
N LEU A 23 -16.72 -7.12 -6.72
CA LEU A 23 -15.48 -6.78 -7.41
C LEU A 23 -15.42 -7.28 -8.86
N LYS A 24 -16.28 -8.20 -9.28
CA LYS A 24 -16.19 -8.91 -10.57
C LYS A 24 -16.21 -8.03 -11.82
N GLU A 25 -16.77 -6.83 -11.75
CA GLU A 25 -16.88 -5.91 -12.88
C GLU A 25 -15.66 -4.98 -13.04
N PHE A 26 -14.64 -5.13 -12.18
CA PHE A 26 -13.45 -4.29 -12.20
C PHE A 26 -12.23 -5.07 -12.72
N ASP A 27 -11.33 -4.38 -13.40
CA ASP A 27 -10.03 -4.93 -13.82
C ASP A 27 -8.97 -4.78 -12.72
N VAL A 28 -9.12 -3.74 -11.89
CA VAL A 28 -8.16 -3.39 -10.82
C VAL A 28 -8.92 -2.93 -9.58
N VAL A 29 -8.47 -3.41 -8.42
CA VAL A 29 -8.88 -2.96 -7.10
C VAL A 29 -7.71 -2.26 -6.43
N VAL A 30 -7.94 -1.06 -5.89
CA VAL A 30 -6.95 -0.34 -5.08
C VAL A 30 -7.38 -0.39 -3.62
N ASP A 31 -6.57 -1.03 -2.79
CA ASP A 31 -6.74 -1.06 -1.34
C ASP A 31 -6.01 0.14 -0.73
N ALA A 32 -6.76 1.15 -0.34
CA ALA A 32 -6.27 2.32 0.41
C ALA A 32 -6.83 2.32 1.85
N PHE A 33 -7.06 1.13 2.40
CA PHE A 33 -7.52 0.98 3.78
C PHE A 33 -6.47 1.49 4.76
N GLY A 34 -6.93 2.17 5.83
CA GLY A 34 -6.07 2.65 6.92
C GLY A 34 -6.73 2.43 8.28
N ALA A 35 -5.93 1.95 9.24
CA ALA A 35 -6.32 1.78 10.64
C ALA A 35 -5.17 2.31 11.53
N TRP A 36 -5.50 3.16 12.49
CA TRP A 36 -4.51 3.98 13.20
C TRP A 36 -4.48 3.73 14.70
N THR A 37 -5.55 3.18 15.28
CA THR A 37 -5.61 2.87 16.71
C THR A 37 -5.14 1.45 16.98
N GLU A 38 -4.50 1.22 18.11
CA GLU A 38 -4.00 -0.12 18.48
C GLU A 38 -5.06 -1.21 18.34
N ARG A 39 -6.32 -0.90 18.68
CA ARG A 39 -7.45 -1.82 18.56
C ARG A 39 -7.73 -2.22 17.10
N GLU A 40 -7.48 -1.31 16.17
CA GLU A 40 -7.80 -1.48 14.75
C GLU A 40 -6.62 -1.98 13.92
N LEU A 41 -5.38 -1.92 14.43
CA LEU A 41 -4.21 -2.38 13.69
C LEU A 41 -4.33 -3.79 13.08
N PRO A 42 -4.97 -4.78 13.76
CA PRO A 42 -5.17 -6.10 13.16
C PRO A 42 -6.01 -6.08 11.87
N LEU A 43 -6.79 -5.00 11.65
CA LEU A 43 -7.60 -4.85 10.43
C LEU A 43 -6.75 -4.72 9.16
N HIS A 44 -5.49 -4.27 9.24
CA HIS A 44 -4.59 -4.27 8.08
C HIS A 44 -4.44 -5.68 7.48
N SER A 45 -4.28 -6.71 8.31
CA SER A 45 -4.21 -8.10 7.85
C SER A 45 -5.58 -8.64 7.45
N SER A 46 -6.63 -8.39 8.25
CA SER A 46 -7.95 -8.99 8.00
C SER A 46 -8.66 -8.40 6.79
N SER A 47 -8.58 -7.09 6.56
CA SER A 47 -9.15 -6.46 5.36
C SER A 47 -8.45 -6.94 4.10
N LEU A 48 -7.12 -6.95 4.12
CA LEU A 48 -6.32 -7.44 2.99
C LEU A 48 -6.60 -8.92 2.69
N LYS A 49 -6.78 -9.74 3.73
CA LYS A 49 -7.19 -11.15 3.55
C LYS A 49 -8.55 -11.26 2.85
N VAL A 50 -9.55 -10.47 3.26
CA VAL A 50 -10.88 -10.47 2.63
C VAL A 50 -10.78 -10.11 1.15
N LEU A 51 -10.05 -9.05 0.80
CA LEU A 51 -9.83 -8.67 -0.60
C LEU A 51 -9.11 -9.76 -1.38
N CYS A 52 -8.05 -10.34 -0.83
CA CYS A 52 -7.34 -11.45 -1.47
C CYS A 52 -8.24 -12.67 -1.67
N ASP A 53 -9.07 -13.03 -0.71
CA ASP A 53 -9.98 -14.17 -0.83
C ASP A 53 -11.05 -13.91 -1.90
N ALA A 54 -11.57 -12.67 -1.99
CA ALA A 54 -12.53 -12.28 -3.01
C ALA A 54 -11.92 -12.26 -4.43
N LEU A 55 -10.62 -12.02 -4.56
CA LEU A 55 -9.90 -11.94 -5.83
C LEU A 55 -9.14 -13.22 -6.20
N SER A 56 -9.17 -14.23 -5.33
CA SER A 56 -8.46 -15.50 -5.53
C SER A 56 -8.81 -16.14 -6.86
N GLY A 57 -7.78 -16.46 -7.67
CA GLY A 57 -7.93 -17.14 -8.96
C GLY A 57 -8.55 -16.28 -10.07
N THR A 58 -8.79 -15.00 -9.84
CA THR A 58 -9.27 -14.07 -10.87
C THR A 58 -8.12 -13.38 -11.61
N ASP A 59 -8.45 -12.69 -12.71
CA ASP A 59 -7.50 -11.83 -13.42
C ASP A 59 -7.43 -10.40 -12.88
N ILE A 60 -8.29 -10.06 -11.92
CA ILE A 60 -8.37 -8.74 -11.31
C ILE A 60 -7.09 -8.47 -10.50
N ARG A 61 -6.48 -7.32 -10.74
CA ARG A 61 -5.27 -6.92 -10.00
C ARG A 61 -5.64 -6.24 -8.67
N LEU A 62 -4.83 -6.47 -7.65
CA LEU A 62 -4.94 -5.81 -6.35
C LEU A 62 -3.71 -4.92 -6.13
N LEU A 63 -3.89 -3.60 -6.11
CA LEU A 63 -2.87 -2.65 -5.73
C LEU A 63 -3.09 -2.22 -4.29
N VAL A 64 -2.07 -2.33 -3.46
CA VAL A 64 -2.16 -2.02 -2.02
C VAL A 64 -1.33 -0.79 -1.70
N VAL A 65 -1.96 0.20 -1.09
CA VAL A 65 -1.25 1.35 -0.51
C VAL A 65 -0.49 0.87 0.73
N GLY A 66 0.82 0.78 0.58
CA GLY A 66 1.71 0.26 1.60
C GLY A 66 2.23 1.32 2.56
N GLY A 67 3.18 0.90 3.40
CA GLY A 67 3.92 1.76 4.30
C GLY A 67 5.43 1.67 4.09
N ALA A 68 6.15 2.74 4.44
CA ALA A 68 7.61 2.82 4.31
C ALA A 68 8.36 2.08 5.42
N GLY A 69 7.74 1.82 6.57
CA GLY A 69 8.40 1.28 7.75
C GLY A 69 9.12 -0.06 7.54
N SER A 70 8.66 -0.87 6.59
CA SER A 70 9.27 -2.15 6.24
C SER A 70 10.21 -2.10 5.04
N LEU A 71 10.50 -0.92 4.47
CA LEU A 71 11.56 -0.75 3.47
C LEU A 71 12.92 -1.00 4.11
N TYR A 72 13.79 -1.73 3.42
CA TYR A 72 15.13 -1.99 3.91
C TYR A 72 16.03 -0.76 3.77
N VAL A 73 16.91 -0.56 4.74
CA VAL A 73 17.89 0.55 4.74
C VAL A 73 19.28 0.08 4.32
N ASN A 74 19.43 -1.19 3.99
CA ASN A 74 20.67 -1.79 3.52
C ASN A 74 20.41 -2.90 2.48
N THR A 75 21.39 -3.18 1.65
CA THR A 75 21.35 -4.18 0.58
C THR A 75 21.34 -5.63 1.08
N GLU A 76 21.76 -5.86 2.32
CA GLU A 76 21.73 -7.16 2.99
C GLU A 76 20.31 -7.50 3.51
N HIS A 77 19.36 -6.57 3.44
CA HIS A 77 17.99 -6.71 3.93
C HIS A 77 17.89 -7.14 5.40
N THR A 78 18.80 -6.62 6.25
CA THR A 78 18.87 -6.98 7.66
C THR A 78 18.24 -5.96 8.61
N ALA A 79 17.97 -4.74 8.12
CA ALA A 79 17.35 -3.67 8.88
C ALA A 79 16.34 -2.90 8.03
N CYS A 80 15.24 -2.50 8.65
CA CYS A 80 14.19 -1.72 8.04
C CYS A 80 14.16 -0.28 8.56
N VAL A 81 13.44 0.59 7.88
CA VAL A 81 13.22 1.98 8.32
C VAL A 81 12.69 2.05 9.76
N ALA A 82 11.74 1.16 10.11
CA ALA A 82 11.14 1.12 11.45
C ALA A 82 12.11 0.68 12.57
N ASP A 83 13.27 0.08 12.22
CA ASP A 83 14.32 -0.31 13.17
C ASP A 83 15.24 0.86 13.51
N GLY A 84 15.17 1.95 12.74
CA GLY A 84 16.04 3.11 12.90
C GLY A 84 15.80 3.86 14.21
N PRO A 85 16.84 4.48 14.79
CA PRO A 85 16.73 5.22 16.05
C PRO A 85 15.82 6.47 15.95
N ASP A 86 15.69 7.03 14.75
CA ASP A 86 14.88 8.22 14.49
C ASP A 86 13.42 7.89 14.13
N PHE A 87 13.06 6.59 14.04
CA PHE A 87 11.69 6.20 13.75
C PHE A 87 10.79 6.44 14.97
N PRO A 88 9.70 7.23 14.85
CA PRO A 88 8.89 7.58 16.02
C PRO A 88 8.23 6.36 16.66
N ASP A 89 8.42 6.18 17.96
CA ASP A 89 7.89 5.03 18.70
C ASP A 89 6.38 4.84 18.55
N MET A 90 5.64 5.96 18.44
CA MET A 90 4.19 5.93 18.28
C MET A 90 3.74 5.24 16.97
N PHE A 91 4.60 5.20 15.93
CA PHE A 91 4.29 4.55 14.65
C PHE A 91 4.82 3.13 14.55
N LYS A 92 5.64 2.64 15.50
CA LYS A 92 6.16 1.28 15.47
C LYS A 92 5.07 0.20 15.44
N PRO A 93 3.98 0.29 16.24
CA PRO A 93 2.90 -0.68 16.16
C PRO A 93 2.21 -0.72 14.79
N LEU A 94 2.00 0.46 14.18
CA LEU A 94 1.42 0.55 12.83
C LEU A 94 2.37 -0.05 11.79
N ALA A 95 3.66 0.30 11.82
CA ALA A 95 4.66 -0.24 10.91
C ALA A 95 4.74 -1.77 11.01
N ALA A 96 4.69 -2.32 12.23
CA ALA A 96 4.68 -3.76 12.46
C ALA A 96 3.42 -4.43 11.90
N ALA A 97 2.24 -3.81 12.07
CA ALA A 97 0.99 -4.34 11.53
C ALA A 97 0.99 -4.36 9.98
N MET A 98 1.47 -3.30 9.35
CA MET A 98 1.60 -3.21 7.90
C MET A 98 2.66 -4.17 7.35
N ALA A 99 3.79 -4.33 8.03
CA ALA A 99 4.83 -5.30 7.67
C ALA A 99 4.30 -6.75 7.75
N LYS A 100 3.50 -7.05 8.79
CA LYS A 100 2.83 -8.34 8.92
C LYS A 100 1.85 -8.58 7.76
N ALA A 101 1.01 -7.61 7.42
CA ALA A 101 0.07 -7.70 6.32
C ALA A 101 0.80 -7.95 4.98
N LEU A 102 1.91 -7.26 4.71
CA LEU A 102 2.76 -7.52 3.54
C LEU A 102 3.35 -8.93 3.55
N SER A 103 3.82 -9.42 4.71
CA SER A 103 4.35 -10.78 4.83
C SER A 103 3.29 -11.86 4.52
N GLU A 104 2.05 -11.63 4.93
CA GLU A 104 0.90 -12.49 4.62
C GLU A 104 0.52 -12.41 3.13
N LEU A 105 0.53 -11.20 2.56
CA LEU A 105 0.27 -10.98 1.14
C LEU A 105 1.26 -11.72 0.25
N ARG A 106 2.54 -11.75 0.62
CA ARG A 106 3.60 -12.47 -0.10
C ARG A 106 3.38 -13.99 -0.19
N GLN A 107 2.52 -14.56 0.66
CA GLN A 107 2.14 -15.97 0.59
C GLN A 107 1.01 -16.23 -0.44
N ARG A 108 0.37 -15.18 -0.97
CA ARG A 108 -0.75 -15.27 -1.91
C ARG A 108 -0.26 -15.39 -3.34
N ASN A 109 -0.11 -16.62 -3.80
CA ASN A 109 0.24 -16.94 -5.20
C ASN A 109 -0.97 -16.95 -6.14
N ASP A 110 -2.15 -16.90 -5.58
CA ASP A 110 -3.46 -16.97 -6.23
C ASP A 110 -4.07 -15.59 -6.56
N VAL A 111 -3.39 -14.50 -6.16
CA VAL A 111 -3.80 -13.10 -6.39
C VAL A 111 -2.72 -12.35 -7.16
N LYS A 112 -3.11 -11.49 -8.08
CA LYS A 112 -2.21 -10.58 -8.83
C LYS A 112 -2.04 -9.28 -8.04
N TRP A 113 -1.28 -9.32 -6.97
CA TRP A 113 -1.07 -8.15 -6.11
C TRP A 113 0.16 -7.34 -6.48
N THR A 114 0.11 -6.04 -6.18
CA THR A 114 1.25 -5.10 -6.16
C THR A 114 1.18 -4.30 -4.86
N TYR A 115 2.26 -4.25 -4.11
CA TYR A 115 2.31 -3.50 -2.85
C TYR A 115 3.17 -2.26 -3.03
N ILE A 116 2.58 -1.07 -3.00
CA ILE A 116 3.27 0.19 -3.31
C ILE A 116 3.58 0.91 -2.00
N SER A 117 4.83 0.82 -1.56
CA SER A 117 5.32 1.59 -0.40
C SER A 117 5.58 3.04 -0.79
N PRO A 118 5.13 4.02 -0.01
CA PRO A 118 5.53 5.40 -0.21
C PRO A 118 7.00 5.62 0.18
N ALA A 119 7.53 6.81 -0.08
CA ALA A 119 8.77 7.26 0.50
C ALA A 119 8.66 7.39 2.03
N GLY A 120 9.81 7.52 2.72
CA GLY A 120 9.89 7.62 4.17
C GLY A 120 9.11 8.82 4.73
N ASP A 121 9.16 9.96 4.05
CA ASP A 121 8.34 11.14 4.32
C ASP A 121 7.20 11.22 3.30
N PHE A 122 6.00 10.83 3.71
CA PHE A 122 4.80 10.77 2.88
C PHE A 122 3.89 11.95 3.18
N GLN A 123 3.94 12.99 2.37
CA GLN A 123 3.38 14.30 2.64
C GLN A 123 1.96 14.46 2.10
N ALA A 124 0.98 14.57 3.00
CA ALA A 124 -0.43 14.76 2.63
C ALA A 124 -0.67 16.10 1.90
N GLU A 125 -0.01 17.16 2.35
CA GLU A 125 -0.11 18.53 1.81
C GLU A 125 1.08 18.90 0.90
N GLY A 126 1.88 17.91 0.46
CA GLY A 126 3.00 18.12 -0.45
C GLY A 126 2.55 18.59 -1.83
N GLU A 127 3.38 19.39 -2.48
CA GLU A 127 3.12 19.86 -3.84
C GLU A 127 3.11 18.69 -4.85
N ARG A 128 2.28 18.82 -5.87
CA ARG A 128 2.28 17.92 -7.02
C ARG A 128 3.36 18.33 -8.00
N SER A 129 4.48 17.62 -8.00
CA SER A 129 5.58 17.85 -8.95
C SER A 129 5.33 17.18 -10.31
N GLY A 130 4.58 16.11 -10.34
CA GLY A 130 4.39 15.27 -11.53
C GLY A 130 5.47 14.21 -11.70
N GLU A 131 6.42 14.11 -10.76
CA GLU A 131 7.57 13.22 -10.82
C GLU A 131 7.59 12.29 -9.61
N TYR A 132 8.10 11.07 -9.80
CA TYR A 132 8.35 10.11 -8.75
C TYR A 132 9.52 9.18 -9.12
N ILE A 133 10.13 8.57 -8.12
CA ILE A 133 11.20 7.59 -8.30
C ILE A 133 10.64 6.21 -7.97
N LEU A 134 10.76 5.26 -8.91
CA LEU A 134 10.47 3.86 -8.62
C LEU A 134 11.65 3.24 -7.86
N GLY A 135 11.32 2.60 -6.73
CA GLY A 135 12.23 1.80 -5.96
C GLY A 135 11.85 0.33 -5.99
N GLY A 136 12.40 -0.42 -5.08
CA GLY A 136 12.08 -1.83 -4.85
C GLY A 136 11.92 -2.07 -3.35
N GLU A 137 12.65 -3.04 -2.82
CA GLU A 137 12.61 -3.40 -1.40
C GLU A 137 13.35 -2.41 -0.50
N GLU A 138 14.26 -1.61 -1.04
CA GLU A 138 15.07 -0.64 -0.30
C GLU A 138 14.45 0.76 -0.31
N LEU A 139 14.73 1.49 0.77
CA LEU A 139 14.39 2.89 0.88
C LEU A 139 15.12 3.69 -0.21
N THR A 140 14.36 4.30 -1.10
CA THR A 140 14.91 5.10 -2.20
C THR A 140 15.08 6.55 -1.77
N LEU A 141 16.22 7.15 -2.13
CA LEU A 141 16.55 8.54 -1.86
C LEU A 141 16.62 9.33 -3.16
N ASN A 142 16.21 10.60 -3.11
CA ASN A 142 16.41 11.55 -4.21
C ASN A 142 17.87 12.06 -4.25
N GLU A 143 18.20 12.92 -5.20
CA GLU A 143 19.54 13.50 -5.35
C GLU A 143 20.01 14.32 -4.14
N LYS A 144 19.09 14.73 -3.27
CA LYS A 144 19.41 15.45 -2.03
C LYS A 144 19.61 14.51 -0.84
N GLY A 145 19.46 13.21 -1.03
CA GLY A 145 19.54 12.21 0.04
C GLY A 145 18.29 12.12 0.90
N GLU A 146 17.14 12.54 0.37
CA GLU A 146 15.86 12.53 1.07
C GLU A 146 14.94 11.45 0.49
N SER A 147 14.18 10.77 1.33
CA SER A 147 13.10 9.88 0.92
C SER A 147 11.77 10.59 1.15
N ILE A 148 11.24 11.24 0.14
CA ILE A 148 10.07 12.10 0.22
C ILE A 148 9.18 11.94 -1.01
N ILE A 149 7.85 11.92 -0.79
CA ILE A 149 6.85 11.97 -1.86
C ILE A 149 5.57 12.63 -1.35
N SER A 150 4.91 13.42 -2.20
CA SER A 150 3.57 13.94 -1.91
C SER A 150 2.50 12.87 -2.15
N TYR A 151 1.34 13.00 -1.49
CA TYR A 151 0.17 12.18 -1.81
C TYR A 151 -0.23 12.33 -3.28
N ALA A 152 -0.08 13.52 -3.84
CA ALA A 152 -0.44 13.80 -5.24
C ALA A 152 0.47 13.06 -6.22
N ASP A 153 1.79 13.03 -5.98
CA ASP A 153 2.74 12.30 -6.86
C ASP A 153 2.66 10.79 -6.63
N TYR A 154 2.43 10.34 -5.39
CA TYR A 154 2.15 8.94 -5.11
C TYR A 154 0.88 8.45 -5.84
N ALA A 155 -0.15 9.30 -5.93
CA ALA A 155 -1.36 8.96 -6.71
C ALA A 155 -1.05 8.84 -8.21
N ILE A 156 -0.11 9.63 -8.76
CA ILE A 156 0.36 9.46 -10.14
C ILE A 156 1.02 8.08 -10.31
N ALA A 157 1.94 7.72 -9.41
CA ALA A 157 2.60 6.42 -9.45
C ALA A 157 1.59 5.26 -9.37
N MET A 158 0.59 5.37 -8.50
CA MET A 158 -0.49 4.39 -8.36
C MET A 158 -1.29 4.26 -9.68
N VAL A 159 -1.70 5.37 -10.28
CA VAL A 159 -2.44 5.37 -11.56
C VAL A 159 -1.59 4.81 -12.69
N ASP A 160 -0.31 5.16 -12.74
CA ASP A 160 0.62 4.62 -13.72
C ASP A 160 0.74 3.10 -13.60
N GLU A 161 0.82 2.56 -12.39
CA GLU A 161 0.83 1.10 -12.17
C GLU A 161 -0.50 0.46 -12.54
N VAL A 162 -1.65 1.12 -12.27
CA VAL A 162 -2.97 0.64 -12.74
C VAL A 162 -2.99 0.49 -14.27
N VAL A 163 -2.48 1.48 -15.00
CA VAL A 163 -2.53 1.54 -16.47
C VAL A 163 -1.47 0.67 -17.14
N LYS A 164 -0.23 0.76 -16.67
CA LYS A 164 0.93 0.08 -17.29
C LYS A 164 1.04 -1.38 -16.86
N GLY A 165 0.84 -1.66 -15.59
CA GLY A 165 0.83 -2.99 -14.97
C GLY A 165 2.11 -3.79 -15.19
N GLY A 166 3.08 -3.71 -14.32
CA GLY A 166 4.35 -4.41 -14.50
C GLY A 166 4.80 -5.23 -13.30
N HIS A 167 4.32 -4.88 -12.13
CA HIS A 167 4.85 -5.38 -10.85
C HIS A 167 3.88 -6.37 -10.19
N ILE A 168 3.72 -7.54 -10.81
CA ILE A 168 2.81 -8.58 -10.30
C ILE A 168 3.49 -9.44 -9.24
N ARG A 169 2.93 -9.47 -8.02
CA ARG A 169 3.47 -10.09 -6.80
C ARG A 169 4.81 -9.49 -6.40
N GLU A 170 4.88 -8.19 -6.56
CA GLU A 170 6.06 -7.39 -6.23
C GLU A 170 5.68 -6.21 -5.32
N ARG A 171 6.73 -5.66 -4.70
CA ARG A 171 6.65 -4.44 -3.92
C ARG A 171 7.28 -3.30 -4.70
#